data_fa8b701d04399a824976bc09a138855b
#
_entry.id   fa8b701d04399a824976bc09a138855b
#
_cell.length_a   1.000
_cell.length_b   1.000
_cell.length_c   1.000
_cell.angle_alpha   90.00
_cell.angle_beta   90.00
_cell.angle_gamma   90.00
#
_symmetry.space_group_name_H-M   'P 1'
#
loop_
_entity.id
_entity.type
_entity.pdbx_description
1 polymer ?
#
loop_
_entity_poly.entity_id
_entity_poly.type
_entity_poly.pdbx_seq_one_letter_code
_entity_poly.pdbx_strand_id
1 'polypeptide(L)'
;MTKIFKLISLLYLIINSMSIAIADENFFNKGLKLFKDKKYEDARFMFERGIVFNPKDSNSYLYLAKIYNIQEDQDKEEKNLEATLLIEPNNEEAILMSMKIALERSNYSKVKNLSNTFSKVCKKLCNENKEILDLSLIHI
;
A
#
# COMPACT_ATOMS: atom_id res chain seq x y z
N MET A 1 -38.28 28.38 -17.51
CA MET A 1 -38.07 26.89 -17.57
C MET A 1 -36.63 26.51 -17.76
N THR A 2 -35.84 27.14 -18.61
CA THR A 2 -34.40 26.75 -18.88
C THR A 2 -33.45 26.88 -17.70
N LYS A 3 -33.64 27.82 -16.78
CA LYS A 3 -32.78 28.02 -15.59
C LYS A 3 -32.95 26.88 -14.55
N ILE A 4 -34.19 26.40 -14.39
CA ILE A 4 -34.51 25.30 -13.45
C ILE A 4 -33.90 24.01 -13.95
N PHE A 5 -33.99 23.70 -15.25
CA PHE A 5 -33.34 22.49 -15.83
C PHE A 5 -31.83 22.48 -15.68
N LYS A 6 -31.16 23.66 -15.83
CA LYS A 6 -29.70 23.76 -15.59
C LYS A 6 -29.30 23.52 -14.12
N LEU A 7 -30.11 24.02 -13.17
CA LEU A 7 -29.88 23.79 -11.75
C LEU A 7 -30.05 22.29 -11.35
N ILE A 8 -31.08 21.66 -11.89
CA ILE A 8 -31.32 20.22 -11.64
C ILE A 8 -30.17 19.36 -12.23
N SER A 9 -29.69 19.66 -13.43
CA SER A 9 -28.57 18.99 -14.08
C SER A 9 -27.27 19.17 -13.28
N LEU A 10 -27.00 20.36 -12.78
CA LEU A 10 -25.82 20.64 -11.96
C LEU A 10 -25.87 19.86 -10.61
N LEU A 11 -27.03 19.84 -9.97
CA LEU A 11 -27.23 19.09 -8.71
C LEU A 11 -27.05 17.60 -8.91
N TYR A 12 -27.54 17.05 -10.02
CA TYR A 12 -27.35 15.62 -10.37
C TYR A 12 -25.89 15.25 -10.56
N LEU A 13 -25.07 16.10 -11.19
CA LEU A 13 -23.63 15.89 -11.35
C LEU A 13 -22.86 15.91 -10.01
N ILE A 14 -23.24 16.81 -9.10
CA ILE A 14 -22.62 16.91 -7.77
C ILE A 14 -22.95 15.66 -6.92
N ILE A 15 -24.18 15.18 -6.96
CA ILE A 15 -24.60 13.99 -6.20
C ILE A 15 -23.86 12.74 -6.69
N ASN A 16 -23.69 12.59 -8.02
CA ASN A 16 -22.96 11.44 -8.56
C ASN A 16 -21.45 11.49 -8.23
N SER A 17 -20.81 12.66 -8.21
CA SER A 17 -19.40 12.77 -7.84
C SER A 17 -19.14 12.46 -6.37
N MET A 18 -20.04 12.84 -5.47
CA MET A 18 -19.94 12.51 -4.04
C MET A 18 -20.11 11.01 -3.76
N SER A 19 -20.96 10.33 -4.54
CA SER A 19 -21.19 8.88 -4.34
C SER A 19 -19.95 8.03 -4.66
N ILE A 20 -19.13 8.44 -5.61
CA ILE A 20 -17.89 7.73 -5.97
C ILE A 20 -16.84 7.86 -4.86
N ALA A 21 -16.66 9.06 -4.29
CA ALA A 21 -15.71 9.29 -3.21
C ALA A 21 -16.04 8.53 -1.92
N ILE A 22 -17.33 8.42 -1.58
CA ILE A 22 -17.80 7.66 -0.40
C ILE A 22 -17.61 6.15 -0.58
N ALA A 23 -17.72 5.64 -1.82
CA ALA A 23 -17.55 4.22 -2.10
C ALA A 23 -16.10 3.76 -1.89
N ASP A 24 -15.12 4.60 -2.22
CA ASP A 24 -13.70 4.29 -2.13
C ASP A 24 -13.21 4.16 -0.67
N GLU A 25 -13.51 5.16 0.17
CA GLU A 25 -13.20 5.12 1.60
C GLU A 25 -13.81 3.89 2.30
N ASN A 26 -14.96 3.43 1.82
CA ASN A 26 -15.65 2.27 2.39
C ASN A 26 -14.92 0.94 2.12
N PHE A 27 -14.30 0.72 0.94
CA PHE A 27 -13.61 -0.54 0.65
C PHE A 27 -12.35 -0.70 1.47
N PHE A 28 -11.50 0.31 1.57
CA PHE A 28 -10.30 0.26 2.39
C PHE A 28 -10.63 0.01 3.86
N ASN A 29 -11.56 0.76 4.45
CA ASN A 29 -11.93 0.61 5.85
C ASN A 29 -12.54 -0.77 6.16
N LYS A 30 -13.34 -1.33 5.24
CA LYS A 30 -13.85 -2.71 5.35
C LYS A 30 -12.70 -3.73 5.30
N GLY A 31 -11.80 -3.58 4.33
CA GLY A 31 -10.61 -4.43 4.21
C GLY A 31 -9.75 -4.39 5.47
N LEU A 32 -9.51 -3.20 6.02
CA LEU A 32 -8.74 -3.02 7.25
C LEU A 32 -9.37 -3.72 8.46
N LYS A 33 -10.69 -3.65 8.60
CA LYS A 33 -11.42 -4.38 9.65
C LYS A 33 -11.25 -5.90 9.48
N LEU A 34 -11.47 -6.42 8.28
CA LEU A 34 -11.32 -7.84 7.97
C LEU A 34 -9.87 -8.32 8.18
N PHE A 35 -8.88 -7.51 7.82
CA PHE A 35 -7.48 -7.80 8.07
C PHE A 35 -7.17 -7.92 9.58
N LYS A 36 -7.69 -7.00 10.40
CA LYS A 36 -7.55 -7.07 11.86
C LYS A 36 -8.24 -8.29 12.45
N ASP A 37 -9.36 -8.71 11.87
CA ASP A 37 -10.10 -9.92 12.23
C ASP A 37 -9.44 -11.21 11.67
N LYS A 38 -8.26 -11.11 11.02
CA LYS A 38 -7.50 -12.19 10.37
C LYS A 38 -8.25 -12.91 9.24
N LYS A 39 -9.28 -12.26 8.68
CA LYS A 39 -10.03 -12.74 7.49
C LYS A 39 -9.33 -12.27 6.22
N TYR A 40 -8.15 -12.82 5.96
CA TYR A 40 -7.23 -12.29 4.96
C TYR A 40 -7.77 -12.37 3.52
N GLU A 41 -8.49 -13.43 3.15
CA GLU A 41 -9.10 -13.56 1.83
C GLU A 41 -10.20 -12.51 1.58
N ASP A 42 -11.07 -12.29 2.56
CA ASP A 42 -12.11 -11.26 2.46
C ASP A 42 -11.49 -9.85 2.46
N ALA A 43 -10.44 -9.63 3.27
CA ALA A 43 -9.70 -8.37 3.30
C ALA A 43 -9.04 -8.10 1.94
N ARG A 44 -8.39 -9.10 1.33
CA ARG A 44 -7.79 -9.02 0.00
C ARG A 44 -8.81 -8.57 -1.04
N PHE A 45 -9.96 -9.23 -1.07
CA PHE A 45 -11.04 -8.88 -1.99
C PHE A 45 -11.49 -7.41 -1.84
N MET A 46 -11.58 -6.90 -0.60
CA MET A 46 -11.93 -5.49 -0.36
C MET A 46 -10.84 -4.53 -0.85
N PHE A 47 -9.57 -4.81 -0.59
CA PHE A 47 -8.47 -3.97 -1.06
C PHE A 47 -8.34 -3.99 -2.59
N GLU A 48 -8.49 -5.15 -3.23
CA GLU A 48 -8.51 -5.27 -4.69
C GLU A 48 -9.64 -4.44 -5.31
N ARG A 49 -10.85 -4.47 -4.71
CA ARG A 49 -11.95 -3.62 -5.14
C ARG A 49 -11.64 -2.13 -4.94
N GLY A 50 -11.05 -1.76 -3.81
CA GLY A 50 -10.63 -0.39 -3.55
C GLY A 50 -9.70 0.14 -4.64
N ILE A 51 -8.72 -0.64 -5.06
CA ILE A 51 -7.78 -0.29 -6.14
C ILE A 51 -8.48 -0.08 -7.49
N VAL A 52 -9.54 -0.85 -7.78
CA VAL A 52 -10.32 -0.65 -9.03
C VAL A 52 -10.96 0.74 -9.06
N PHE A 53 -11.44 1.24 -7.92
CA PHE A 53 -12.05 2.57 -7.82
C PHE A 53 -11.01 3.69 -7.64
N ASN A 54 -9.94 3.40 -6.90
CA ASN A 54 -8.84 4.34 -6.65
C ASN A 54 -7.47 3.66 -6.88
N PRO A 55 -6.97 3.64 -8.12
CA PRO A 55 -5.67 3.03 -8.42
C PRO A 55 -4.46 3.72 -7.76
N LYS A 56 -4.67 4.87 -7.10
CA LYS A 56 -3.63 5.60 -6.36
C LYS A 56 -3.71 5.43 -4.83
N ASP A 57 -4.50 4.48 -4.35
CA ASP A 57 -4.53 4.15 -2.92
C ASP A 57 -3.34 3.28 -2.54
N SER A 58 -2.23 3.90 -2.14
CA SER A 58 -1.00 3.25 -1.68
C SER A 58 -1.25 2.31 -0.51
N ASN A 59 -2.20 2.64 0.37
CA ASN A 59 -2.53 1.82 1.53
C ASN A 59 -3.15 0.49 1.15
N SER A 60 -4.04 0.44 0.16
CA SER A 60 -4.61 -0.83 -0.32
C SER A 60 -3.52 -1.76 -0.87
N TYR A 61 -2.57 -1.24 -1.65
CA TYR A 61 -1.42 -2.02 -2.10
C TYR A 61 -0.53 -2.49 -0.95
N LEU A 62 -0.24 -1.64 0.03
CA LEU A 62 0.54 -2.03 1.21
C LEU A 62 -0.13 -3.16 1.99
N TYR A 63 -1.44 -3.10 2.19
CA TYR A 63 -2.17 -4.16 2.90
C TYR A 63 -2.28 -5.44 2.07
N LEU A 64 -2.36 -5.37 0.74
CA LEU A 64 -2.23 -6.54 -0.12
C LEU A 64 -0.84 -7.19 0.02
N ALA A 65 0.24 -6.39 0.03
CA ALA A 65 1.58 -6.90 0.28
C ALA A 65 1.67 -7.63 1.62
N LYS A 66 1.11 -7.06 2.69
CA LYS A 66 1.06 -7.73 4.02
C LYS A 66 0.29 -9.05 3.99
N ILE A 67 -0.81 -9.13 3.24
CA ILE A 67 -1.56 -10.39 3.08
C ILE A 67 -0.71 -11.42 2.36
N TYR A 68 -0.06 -11.05 1.26
CA TYR A 68 0.80 -11.96 0.51
C TYR A 68 2.05 -12.38 1.29
N ASN A 69 2.61 -11.51 2.14
CA ASN A 69 3.64 -11.89 3.10
C ASN A 69 3.16 -13.01 4.07
N ILE A 70 1.95 -12.87 4.62
CA ILE A 70 1.34 -13.90 5.49
C ILE A 70 1.09 -15.21 4.73
N GLN A 71 0.81 -15.14 3.42
CA GLN A 71 0.59 -16.29 2.55
C GLN A 71 1.87 -16.87 1.95
N GLU A 72 3.03 -16.29 2.27
CA GLU A 72 4.34 -16.66 1.74
C GLU A 72 4.45 -16.56 0.20
N ASP A 73 3.59 -15.71 -0.43
CA ASP A 73 3.63 -15.40 -1.86
C ASP A 73 4.51 -14.16 -2.11
N GLN A 74 5.83 -14.38 -2.06
CA GLN A 74 6.82 -13.31 -2.13
C GLN A 74 6.76 -12.52 -3.44
N ASP A 75 6.39 -13.14 -4.56
CA ASP A 75 6.32 -12.45 -5.85
C ASP A 75 5.16 -11.45 -5.89
N LYS A 76 4.01 -11.82 -5.32
CA LYS A 76 2.88 -10.89 -5.22
C LYS A 76 3.12 -9.83 -4.13
N GLU A 77 3.78 -10.19 -3.04
CA GLU A 77 4.21 -9.24 -2.02
C GLU A 77 5.07 -8.14 -2.65
N GLU A 78 6.17 -8.52 -3.34
CA GLU A 78 7.09 -7.57 -3.96
C GLU A 78 6.39 -6.67 -4.97
N LYS A 79 5.53 -7.21 -5.83
CA LYS A 79 4.76 -6.45 -6.82
C LYS A 79 3.86 -5.39 -6.17
N ASN A 80 3.21 -5.70 -5.06
CA ASN A 80 2.35 -4.75 -4.35
C ASN A 80 3.17 -3.70 -3.59
N LEU A 81 4.34 -4.07 -3.06
CA LEU A 81 5.29 -3.11 -2.48
C LEU A 81 5.83 -2.12 -3.52
N GLU A 82 6.14 -2.60 -4.73
CA GLU A 82 6.56 -1.74 -5.83
C GLU A 82 5.47 -0.74 -6.21
N ALA A 83 4.20 -1.18 -6.28
CA ALA A 83 3.07 -0.30 -6.53
C ALA A 83 2.91 0.73 -5.39
N THR A 84 3.06 0.31 -4.13
CA THR A 84 3.04 1.21 -2.97
C THR A 84 4.12 2.29 -3.10
N LEU A 85 5.36 1.90 -3.38
CA LEU A 85 6.49 2.82 -3.48
C LEU A 85 6.45 3.70 -4.73
N LEU A 86 5.80 3.26 -5.80
CA LEU A 86 5.55 4.09 -6.99
C LEU A 86 4.62 5.26 -6.66
N ILE A 87 3.62 5.04 -5.79
CA ILE A 87 2.63 6.05 -5.39
C ILE A 87 3.18 6.88 -4.23
N GLU A 88 3.81 6.23 -3.25
CA GLU A 88 4.33 6.83 -2.03
C GLU A 88 5.78 6.39 -1.78
N PRO A 89 6.77 7.05 -2.45
CA PRO A 89 8.18 6.64 -2.41
C PRO A 89 8.83 6.68 -1.02
N ASN A 90 8.22 7.39 -0.08
CA ASN A 90 8.69 7.55 1.30
C ASN A 90 7.87 6.74 2.33
N ASN A 91 7.14 5.74 1.88
CA ASN A 91 6.42 4.83 2.78
C ASN A 91 7.43 3.93 3.52
N GLU A 92 7.64 4.23 4.81
CA GLU A 92 8.65 3.56 5.64
C GLU A 92 8.43 2.04 5.69
N GLU A 93 7.20 1.61 5.87
CA GLU A 93 6.88 0.19 6.00
C GLU A 93 7.12 -0.58 4.70
N ALA A 94 6.72 0.01 3.56
CA ALA A 94 6.96 -0.60 2.25
C ALA A 94 8.46 -0.72 1.94
N ILE A 95 9.27 0.29 2.29
CA ILE A 95 10.73 0.23 2.11
C ILE A 95 11.32 -0.90 2.96
N LEU A 96 10.95 -1.01 4.24
CA LEU A 96 11.45 -2.05 5.14
C LEU A 96 11.06 -3.46 4.68
N MET A 97 9.80 -3.67 4.26
CA MET A 97 9.36 -4.96 3.72
C MET A 97 10.16 -5.31 2.45
N SER A 98 10.38 -4.33 1.55
CA SER A 98 11.20 -4.53 0.35
C SER A 98 12.67 -4.84 0.67
N MET A 99 13.22 -4.27 1.75
CA MET A 99 14.58 -4.60 2.22
C MET A 99 14.65 -6.04 2.74
N LYS A 100 13.64 -6.52 3.48
CA LYS A 100 13.56 -7.89 3.98
C LYS A 100 13.55 -8.90 2.81
N ILE A 101 12.70 -8.67 1.80
CA ILE A 101 12.70 -9.51 0.58
C ILE A 101 14.07 -9.50 -0.12
N ALA A 102 14.69 -8.32 -0.25
CA ALA A 102 16.00 -8.21 -0.88
C ALA A 102 17.08 -8.97 -0.09
N LEU A 103 17.03 -8.96 1.24
CA LEU A 103 17.92 -9.72 2.11
C LEU A 103 17.74 -11.23 1.95
N GLU A 104 16.49 -11.70 1.96
CA GLU A 104 16.16 -13.13 1.75
C GLU A 104 16.64 -13.65 0.40
N ARG A 105 16.59 -12.80 -0.63
CA ARG A 105 17.12 -13.09 -1.98
C ARG A 105 18.63 -12.85 -2.11
N SER A 106 19.32 -12.56 -1.01
CA SER A 106 20.76 -12.22 -1.00
C SER A 106 21.13 -11.06 -1.93
N ASN A 107 20.18 -10.15 -2.21
CA ASN A 107 20.40 -8.96 -3.02
C ASN A 107 20.87 -7.79 -2.15
N TYR A 108 22.10 -7.89 -1.66
CA TYR A 108 22.70 -6.90 -0.74
C TYR A 108 22.83 -5.51 -1.36
N SER A 109 22.99 -5.42 -2.68
CA SER A 109 22.99 -4.13 -3.39
C SER A 109 21.65 -3.42 -3.25
N LYS A 110 20.54 -4.14 -3.43
CA LYS A 110 19.17 -3.60 -3.26
C LYS A 110 18.93 -3.21 -1.79
N VAL A 111 19.37 -4.04 -0.82
CA VAL A 111 19.28 -3.73 0.62
C VAL A 111 19.98 -2.40 0.91
N LYS A 112 21.24 -2.22 0.48
CA LYS A 112 22.01 -0.99 0.70
C LYS A 112 21.32 0.25 0.09
N ASN A 113 20.80 0.13 -1.13
CA ASN A 113 20.12 1.23 -1.82
C ASN A 113 18.84 1.64 -1.09
N LEU A 114 18.01 0.66 -0.70
CA LEU A 114 16.79 0.91 0.05
C LEU A 114 17.08 1.48 1.45
N SER A 115 18.11 0.99 2.14
CA SER A 115 18.56 1.53 3.42
C SER A 115 18.97 3.00 3.33
N ASN A 116 19.71 3.38 2.28
CA ASN A 116 20.08 4.78 2.05
C ASN A 116 18.84 5.66 1.80
N THR A 117 17.81 5.13 1.12
CA THR A 117 16.55 5.83 0.94
C THR A 117 15.81 5.95 2.26
N PHE A 118 15.71 4.83 2.98
CA PHE A 118 15.02 4.77 4.26
C PHE A 118 15.59 5.74 5.28
N SER A 119 16.91 5.83 5.41
CA SER A 119 17.60 6.74 6.35
C SER A 119 17.26 8.22 6.13
N LYS A 120 16.84 8.59 4.91
CA LYS A 120 16.46 9.97 4.56
C LYS A 120 15.00 10.28 4.88
N VAL A 121 14.15 9.27 4.93
CA VAL A 121 12.69 9.44 5.05
C VAL A 121 12.13 8.95 6.37
N CYS A 122 12.84 8.10 7.10
CA CYS A 122 12.35 7.47 8.31
C CYS A 122 12.00 8.49 9.40
N LYS A 123 10.90 8.25 10.10
CA LYS A 123 10.42 9.05 11.25
C LYS A 123 10.07 8.18 12.45
N LYS A 124 9.55 6.99 12.21
CA LYS A 124 9.02 6.08 13.25
C LYS A 124 9.80 4.77 13.35
N LEU A 125 10.24 4.22 12.22
CA LEU A 125 10.81 2.87 12.12
C LEU A 125 12.34 2.89 11.95
N CYS A 126 13.00 3.99 12.27
CA CYS A 126 14.44 4.20 12.00
C CYS A 126 15.36 3.13 12.60
N ASN A 127 15.00 2.55 13.74
CA ASN A 127 15.79 1.51 14.40
C ASN A 127 15.82 0.19 13.62
N GLU A 128 14.75 -0.15 12.89
CA GLU A 128 14.66 -1.40 12.13
C GLU A 128 15.65 -1.46 10.96
N ASN A 129 16.02 -0.30 10.40
CA ASN A 129 17.01 -0.21 9.34
C ASN A 129 18.39 -0.74 9.74
N LYS A 130 18.81 -0.44 10.97
CA LYS A 130 20.12 -0.89 11.49
C LYS A 130 20.16 -2.42 11.60
N GLU A 131 19.12 -3.04 12.12
CA GLU A 131 19.03 -4.48 12.26
C GLU A 131 19.15 -5.20 10.90
N ILE A 132 18.42 -4.72 9.88
CA ILE A 132 18.49 -5.32 8.54
C ILE A 132 19.87 -5.13 7.91
N LEU A 133 20.50 -3.97 8.11
CA LEU A 133 21.86 -3.72 7.63
C LEU A 133 22.90 -4.61 8.30
N ASP A 134 22.84 -4.76 9.62
CA ASP A 134 23.75 -5.61 10.37
C ASP A 134 23.64 -7.07 9.87
N LEU A 135 22.43 -7.57 9.62
CA LEU A 135 22.22 -8.89 9.03
C LEU A 135 22.81 -8.99 7.62
N SER A 136 22.72 -7.93 6.80
CA SER A 136 23.29 -7.92 5.45
C SER A 136 24.83 -7.97 5.44
N LEU A 137 25.48 -7.40 6.47
CA LEU A 137 26.95 -7.35 6.58
C LEU A 137 27.55 -8.68 7.04
N ILE A 138 26.77 -9.52 7.74
CA ILE A 138 27.23 -10.85 8.21
C ILE A 138 27.37 -11.83 7.03
N HIS A 139 26.70 -11.59 5.93
CA HIS A 139 26.63 -12.46 4.75
C HIS A 139 27.50 -11.99 3.56
N ILE A 140 28.27 -10.92 3.72
CA ILE A 140 29.28 -10.48 2.75
C ILE A 140 30.65 -11.00 3.19
#